data_57fb49220cd2f766816676593b1d984f
#
_entry.id   57fb49220cd2f766816676593b1d984f
#
_cell.length_a   1.000
_cell.length_b   1.000
_cell.length_c   1.000
_cell.angle_alpha   90.00
_cell.angle_beta   90.00
_cell.angle_gamma   90.00
#
_symmetry.space_group_name_H-M   'P 1'
#
loop_
_entity.id
_entity.type
_entity.pdbx_description
1 polymer ?
#
loop_
_entity_poly.entity_id
_entity_poly.type
_entity_poly.pdbx_seq_one_letter_code
_entity_poly.pdbx_strand_id
1 'polypeptide(L)'
;MAAPHPIPPPLAVRLATTLAAVVALAASPGCGSVSATTAISDASRDLREAKQQKADEFAVYYYTRADIYLQKAKKLNGMGHYQVAQEYARTASEAAAKSLDVARINKDQAARRDKFAPRKDGAKAPEAPGFTPSDKR
;
A
#
# COMPACT_ATOMS: atom_id res chain seq x y z
N MET A 1 9.41 -22.12 -71.50
CA MET A 1 8.88 -22.39 -70.14
C MET A 1 8.89 -21.07 -69.39
N ALA A 2 7.71 -20.40 -69.31
CA ALA A 2 7.58 -19.11 -68.65
C ALA A 2 7.28 -19.35 -67.13
N ALA A 3 8.10 -18.76 -66.27
CA ALA A 3 7.91 -18.86 -64.81
C ALA A 3 6.65 -18.03 -64.42
N PRO A 4 5.81 -18.55 -63.53
CA PRO A 4 4.61 -17.81 -63.07
C PRO A 4 5.05 -16.63 -62.21
N HIS A 5 4.57 -15.42 -62.55
CA HIS A 5 4.77 -14.24 -61.77
C HIS A 5 3.93 -14.31 -60.49
N PRO A 6 4.52 -14.05 -59.33
CA PRO A 6 3.75 -14.04 -58.07
C PRO A 6 2.77 -12.86 -58.08
N ILE A 7 1.48 -13.14 -57.90
CA ILE A 7 0.41 -12.14 -57.80
C ILE A 7 0.61 -11.40 -56.47
N PRO A 8 0.75 -10.06 -56.46
CA PRO A 8 0.86 -9.31 -55.24
C PRO A 8 -0.45 -9.41 -54.42
N PRO A 9 -0.36 -9.62 -53.09
CA PRO A 9 -1.55 -9.70 -52.27
C PRO A 9 -2.36 -8.41 -52.32
N PRO A 10 -3.71 -8.47 -52.25
CA PRO A 10 -4.57 -7.31 -52.30
C PRO A 10 -4.25 -6.32 -51.15
N LEU A 11 -4.38 -5.02 -51.46
CA LEU A 11 -4.09 -3.93 -50.51
C LEU A 11 -4.72 -4.12 -49.13
N ALA A 12 -5.92 -4.70 -49.05
CA ALA A 12 -6.62 -5.02 -47.81
C ALA A 12 -5.83 -5.99 -46.91
N VAL A 13 -5.15 -6.98 -47.49
CA VAL A 13 -4.34 -7.96 -46.71
C VAL A 13 -3.06 -7.30 -46.18
N ARG A 14 -2.46 -6.38 -46.96
CA ARG A 14 -1.28 -5.62 -46.50
C ARG A 14 -1.61 -4.66 -45.35
N LEU A 15 -2.76 -4.00 -45.39
CA LEU A 15 -3.25 -3.15 -44.30
C LEU A 15 -3.57 -3.92 -43.07
N ALA A 16 -4.17 -5.12 -43.19
CA ALA A 16 -4.49 -5.98 -42.06
C ALA A 16 -3.24 -6.54 -41.35
N THR A 17 -2.20 -6.90 -42.13
CA THR A 17 -0.93 -7.42 -41.54
C THR A 17 -0.12 -6.31 -40.89
N THR A 18 -0.12 -5.09 -41.38
CA THR A 18 0.56 -3.96 -40.70
C THR A 18 -0.15 -3.56 -39.43
N LEU A 19 -1.47 -3.53 -39.43
CA LEU A 19 -2.24 -3.25 -38.22
C LEU A 19 -2.02 -4.30 -37.10
N ALA A 20 -2.00 -5.58 -37.48
CA ALA A 20 -1.73 -6.69 -36.54
C ALA A 20 -0.31 -6.61 -35.95
N ALA A 21 0.69 -6.21 -36.72
CA ALA A 21 2.07 -6.03 -36.27
C ALA A 21 2.20 -4.86 -35.26
N VAL A 22 1.49 -3.76 -35.48
CA VAL A 22 1.48 -2.60 -34.56
C VAL A 22 0.82 -2.95 -33.23
N VAL A 23 -0.28 -3.70 -33.27
CA VAL A 23 -0.97 -4.17 -32.04
C VAL A 23 -0.10 -5.15 -31.25
N ALA A 24 0.65 -6.02 -31.92
CA ALA A 24 1.55 -6.99 -31.26
C ALA A 24 2.74 -6.29 -30.54
N LEU A 25 3.26 -5.19 -31.09
CA LEU A 25 4.29 -4.40 -30.42
C LEU A 25 3.76 -3.66 -29.18
N ALA A 26 2.51 -3.23 -29.19
CA ALA A 26 1.89 -2.57 -28.04
C ALA A 26 1.60 -3.52 -26.86
N ALA A 27 1.50 -4.82 -27.13
CA ALA A 27 1.28 -5.88 -26.11
C ALA A 27 2.57 -6.39 -25.45
N SER A 28 3.74 -5.79 -25.74
CA SER A 28 4.98 -6.14 -25.05
C SER A 28 4.80 -5.92 -23.55
N PRO A 29 5.04 -6.93 -22.66
CA PRO A 29 5.00 -6.75 -21.22
C PRO A 29 6.04 -5.69 -20.86
N GLY A 30 5.54 -4.45 -20.74
CA GLY A 30 6.35 -3.27 -20.57
C GLY A 30 7.20 -3.34 -19.33
N CYS A 31 8.44 -3.16 -19.51
CA CYS A 31 9.45 -2.60 -18.64
C CYS A 31 9.14 -2.69 -17.14
N GLY A 32 9.86 -3.56 -16.43
CA GLY A 32 9.82 -3.66 -14.97
C GLY A 32 9.94 -2.31 -14.24
N SER A 33 10.48 -1.28 -14.88
CA SER A 33 10.53 0.10 -14.37
C SER A 33 9.15 0.74 -14.19
N VAL A 34 8.20 0.50 -15.10
CA VAL A 34 6.85 1.06 -14.99
C VAL A 34 6.09 0.42 -13.83
N SER A 35 6.17 -0.91 -13.71
CA SER A 35 5.50 -1.64 -12.61
C SER A 35 6.06 -1.27 -11.24
N ALA A 36 7.38 -1.09 -11.13
CA ALA A 36 8.02 -0.64 -9.89
C ALA A 36 7.60 0.79 -9.52
N THR A 37 7.59 1.69 -10.50
CA THR A 37 7.19 3.09 -10.28
C THR A 37 5.72 3.19 -9.86
N THR A 38 4.83 2.40 -10.46
CA THR A 38 3.42 2.34 -10.09
C THR A 38 3.27 1.83 -8.65
N ALA A 39 3.92 0.72 -8.30
CA ALA A 39 3.87 0.17 -6.95
C ALA A 39 4.40 1.17 -5.89
N ILE A 40 5.47 1.91 -6.19
CA ILE A 40 6.01 2.96 -5.31
C ILE A 40 5.02 4.13 -5.16
N SER A 41 4.34 4.50 -6.24
CA SER A 41 3.30 5.55 -6.19
C SER A 41 2.12 5.14 -5.33
N ASP A 42 1.65 3.91 -5.48
CA ASP A 42 0.57 3.34 -4.67
C ASP A 42 0.95 3.28 -3.19
N ALA A 43 2.11 2.71 -2.87
CA ALA A 43 2.61 2.68 -1.49
C ALA A 43 2.79 4.09 -0.89
N SER A 44 3.19 5.07 -1.70
CA SER A 44 3.29 6.47 -1.26
C SER A 44 1.92 7.08 -0.95
N ARG A 45 0.89 6.72 -1.72
CA ARG A 45 -0.50 7.14 -1.47
C ARG A 45 -1.03 6.50 -0.20
N ASP A 46 -0.85 5.19 -0.04
CA ASP A 46 -1.32 4.43 1.13
C ASP A 46 -0.69 4.95 2.43
N LEU A 47 0.62 5.28 2.39
CA LEU A 47 1.30 5.88 3.54
C LEU A 47 0.78 7.28 3.88
N ARG A 48 0.44 8.10 2.87
CA ARG A 48 -0.19 9.41 3.11
C ARG A 48 -1.58 9.27 3.72
N GLU A 49 -2.36 8.31 3.26
CA GLU A 49 -3.67 7.99 3.84
C GLU A 49 -3.53 7.55 5.31
N ALA A 50 -2.56 6.67 5.60
CA ALA A 50 -2.25 6.26 6.96
C ALA A 50 -1.91 7.46 7.86
N LYS A 51 -1.13 8.40 7.36
CA LYS A 51 -0.81 9.63 8.10
C LYS A 51 -2.03 10.52 8.35
N GLN A 52 -2.92 10.68 7.37
CA GLN A 52 -4.17 11.43 7.54
C GLN A 52 -5.04 10.82 8.65
N GLN A 53 -4.99 9.50 8.81
CA GLN A 53 -5.65 8.79 9.89
C GLN A 53 -4.86 8.77 11.20
N LYS A 54 -3.77 9.53 11.30
CA LYS A 54 -2.88 9.59 12.46
C LYS A 54 -2.24 8.24 12.84
N ALA A 55 -1.95 7.42 11.84
CA ALA A 55 -1.27 6.15 12.08
C ALA A 55 0.17 6.35 12.59
N ASP A 56 0.77 7.49 12.32
CA ASP A 56 2.06 7.92 12.88
C ASP A 56 2.04 8.11 14.41
N GLU A 57 0.86 8.39 15.00
CA GLU A 57 0.69 8.50 16.44
C GLU A 57 0.18 7.18 17.07
N PHE A 58 -0.82 6.55 16.45
CA PHE A 58 -1.54 5.41 17.02
C PHE A 58 -1.02 4.04 16.57
N ALA A 59 -0.23 3.96 15.49
CA ALA A 59 0.33 2.72 14.95
C ALA A 59 1.79 2.88 14.51
N VAL A 60 2.58 3.56 15.32
CA VAL A 60 3.97 4.00 15.04
C VAL A 60 4.82 2.90 14.40
N TYR A 61 4.76 1.68 14.92
CA TYR A 61 5.57 0.57 14.43
C TYR A 61 5.28 0.25 12.96
N TYR A 62 4.02 0.07 12.60
CA TYR A 62 3.64 -0.29 11.22
C TYR A 62 3.82 0.88 10.26
N TYR A 63 3.55 2.10 10.72
CA TYR A 63 3.76 3.32 9.95
C TYR A 63 5.25 3.52 9.61
N THR A 64 6.13 3.45 10.61
CA THR A 64 7.58 3.58 10.42
C THR A 64 8.12 2.47 9.52
N ARG A 65 7.65 1.25 9.70
CA ARG A 65 8.01 0.12 8.84
C ARG A 65 7.62 0.38 7.38
N ALA A 66 6.41 0.89 7.13
CA ALA A 66 5.96 1.24 5.78
C ALA A 66 6.85 2.32 5.14
N ASP A 67 7.20 3.35 5.90
CA ASP A 67 8.08 4.42 5.42
C ASP A 67 9.47 3.90 5.06
N ILE A 68 10.09 3.09 5.92
CA ILE A 68 11.41 2.50 5.66
C ILE A 68 11.42 1.65 4.38
N TYR A 69 10.41 0.80 4.19
CA TYR A 69 10.31 -0.03 2.99
C TYR A 69 10.06 0.82 1.73
N LEU A 70 9.25 1.86 1.83
CA LEU A 70 9.00 2.78 0.73
C LEU A 70 10.28 3.54 0.31
N GLN A 71 11.06 4.02 1.26
CA GLN A 71 12.34 4.68 0.98
C GLN A 71 13.32 3.71 0.32
N LYS A 72 13.38 2.46 0.79
CA LYS A 72 14.22 1.42 0.19
C LYS A 72 13.77 1.08 -1.24
N ALA A 73 12.46 0.99 -1.47
CA ALA A 73 11.92 0.79 -2.82
C ALA A 73 12.32 1.92 -3.77
N LYS A 74 12.18 3.17 -3.35
CA LYS A 74 12.61 4.35 -4.14
C LYS A 74 14.09 4.30 -4.49
N LYS A 75 14.95 3.96 -3.51
CA LYS A 75 16.40 3.85 -3.72
C LYS A 75 16.73 2.75 -4.73
N LEU A 76 16.15 1.56 -4.60
CA LEU A 76 16.37 0.43 -5.50
C LEU A 76 15.85 0.71 -6.91
N ASN A 77 14.72 1.39 -7.04
CA ASN A 77 14.20 1.82 -8.33
C ASN A 77 15.18 2.79 -9.04
N GLY A 78 15.76 3.74 -8.30
CA GLY A 78 16.78 4.65 -8.81
C GLY A 78 18.09 3.95 -9.23
N MET A 79 18.38 2.77 -8.65
CA MET A 79 19.52 1.93 -9.03
C MET A 79 19.23 0.96 -10.17
N GLY A 80 18.00 0.92 -10.72
CA GLY A 80 17.59 0.00 -11.79
C GLY A 80 17.19 -1.40 -11.30
N HIS A 81 17.13 -1.66 -10.00
CA HIS A 81 16.70 -2.93 -9.42
C HIS A 81 15.16 -3.01 -9.32
N TYR A 82 14.47 -2.93 -10.44
CA TYR A 82 13.03 -2.73 -10.53
C TYR A 82 12.20 -3.82 -9.86
N GLN A 83 12.58 -5.10 -10.02
CA GLN A 83 11.84 -6.22 -9.41
C GLN A 83 11.87 -6.14 -7.89
N VAL A 84 13.07 -5.95 -7.32
CA VAL A 84 13.24 -5.85 -5.88
C VAL A 84 12.59 -4.57 -5.34
N ALA A 85 12.66 -3.46 -6.08
CA ALA A 85 11.97 -2.23 -5.74
C ALA A 85 10.45 -2.41 -5.66
N GLN A 86 9.86 -3.16 -6.59
CA GLN A 86 8.44 -3.49 -6.59
C GLN A 86 8.04 -4.31 -5.36
N GLU A 87 8.84 -5.31 -4.97
CA GLU A 87 8.58 -6.13 -3.78
C GLU A 87 8.61 -5.28 -2.50
N TYR A 88 9.62 -4.41 -2.36
CA TYR A 88 9.66 -3.48 -1.23
C TYR A 88 8.49 -2.51 -1.22
N ALA A 89 8.06 -2.01 -2.37
CA ALA A 89 6.89 -1.15 -2.46
C ALA A 89 5.59 -1.86 -2.05
N ARG A 90 5.40 -3.12 -2.46
CA ARG A 90 4.27 -3.94 -2.00
C ARG A 90 4.30 -4.15 -0.48
N THR A 91 5.46 -4.51 0.07
CA THR A 91 5.62 -4.66 1.52
C THR A 91 5.33 -3.34 2.27
N ALA A 92 5.68 -2.19 1.67
CA ALA A 92 5.35 -0.88 2.22
C ALA A 92 3.84 -0.62 2.23
N SER A 93 3.14 -0.93 1.14
CA SER A 93 1.68 -0.80 1.05
C SER A 93 0.97 -1.70 2.06
N GLU A 94 1.38 -2.97 2.19
CA GLU A 94 0.84 -3.88 3.21
C GLU A 94 1.06 -3.37 4.64
N ALA A 95 2.23 -2.83 4.93
CA ALA A 95 2.54 -2.25 6.24
C ALA A 95 1.71 -0.98 6.50
N ALA A 96 1.48 -0.15 5.48
CA ALA A 96 0.62 1.02 5.56
C ALA A 96 -0.84 0.63 5.83
N ALA A 97 -1.37 -0.38 5.15
CA ALA A 97 -2.71 -0.91 5.41
C ALA A 97 -2.85 -1.42 6.86
N LYS A 98 -1.88 -2.21 7.34
CA LYS A 98 -1.86 -2.66 8.74
C LYS A 98 -1.79 -1.49 9.72
N SER A 99 -1.07 -0.42 9.38
CA SER A 99 -1.00 0.77 10.24
C SER A 99 -2.37 1.46 10.37
N LEU A 100 -3.17 1.48 9.31
CA LEU A 100 -4.54 2.01 9.34
C LEU A 100 -5.43 1.20 10.29
N ASP A 101 -5.40 -0.12 10.20
CA ASP A 101 -6.22 -0.99 11.04
C ASP A 101 -5.87 -0.84 12.51
N VAL A 102 -4.57 -0.89 12.84
CA VAL A 102 -4.08 -0.73 14.20
C VAL A 102 -4.38 0.69 14.73
N ALA A 103 -4.24 1.72 13.90
CA ALA A 103 -4.56 3.08 14.30
C ALA A 103 -6.05 3.23 14.67
N ARG A 104 -6.96 2.63 13.90
CA ARG A 104 -8.40 2.64 14.22
C ARG A 104 -8.67 1.99 15.58
N ILE A 105 -8.14 0.79 15.81
CA ILE A 105 -8.30 0.05 17.07
C ILE A 105 -7.77 0.89 18.26
N ASN A 106 -6.56 1.43 18.14
CA ASN A 106 -5.93 2.19 19.22
C ASN A 106 -6.64 3.53 19.49
N LYS A 107 -7.17 4.20 18.47
CA LYS A 107 -8.03 5.40 18.64
C LYS A 107 -9.30 5.07 19.40
N ASP A 108 -9.97 3.96 19.06
CA ASP A 108 -11.19 3.55 19.75
C ASP A 108 -10.92 3.20 21.22
N GLN A 109 -9.78 2.55 21.48
CA GLN A 109 -9.35 2.26 22.85
C GLN A 109 -9.01 3.54 23.63
N ALA A 110 -8.32 4.50 23.02
CA ALA A 110 -8.01 5.79 23.62
C ALA A 110 -9.30 6.56 23.97
N ALA A 111 -10.24 6.63 23.02
CA ALA A 111 -11.53 7.30 23.26
C ALA A 111 -12.37 6.62 24.35
N ARG A 112 -12.27 5.30 24.49
CA ARG A 112 -12.90 4.57 25.62
C ARG A 112 -12.22 4.89 26.94
N ARG A 113 -10.90 4.91 27.00
CA ARG A 113 -10.16 5.27 28.22
C ARG A 113 -10.51 6.66 28.70
N ASP A 114 -10.61 7.64 27.80
CA ASP A 114 -10.97 9.02 28.13
C ASP A 114 -12.39 9.12 28.71
N LYS A 115 -13.33 8.31 28.23
CA LYS A 115 -14.70 8.24 28.78
C LYS A 115 -14.74 7.66 30.20
N PHE A 116 -13.83 6.77 30.54
CA PHE A 116 -13.77 6.10 31.85
C PHE A 116 -12.69 6.69 32.77
N ALA A 117 -11.87 7.63 32.27
CA ALA A 117 -10.90 8.32 33.10
C ALA A 117 -11.65 9.15 34.16
N PRO A 118 -11.28 9.09 35.45
CA PRO A 118 -11.88 9.96 36.46
C PRO A 118 -11.64 11.41 36.05
N ARG A 119 -12.72 12.20 36.04
CA ARG A 119 -12.63 13.62 35.74
C ARG A 119 -11.64 14.27 36.68
N LYS A 120 -10.67 15.00 36.13
CA LYS A 120 -9.67 15.75 36.92
C LYS A 120 -10.27 16.87 37.79
N ASP A 121 -11.56 17.08 37.72
CA ASP A 121 -12.33 18.13 38.39
C ASP A 121 -12.67 17.81 39.85
N GLY A 122 -11.91 16.88 40.52
CA GLY A 122 -12.12 16.58 41.93
C GLY A 122 -13.42 15.82 42.27
N ALA A 123 -14.15 15.36 41.27
CA ALA A 123 -15.31 14.50 41.50
C ALA A 123 -14.80 13.11 41.94
N LYS A 124 -15.01 12.80 43.24
CA LYS A 124 -14.80 11.52 43.86
C LYS A 124 -15.28 10.39 42.92
N ALA A 125 -14.39 9.46 42.60
CA ALA A 125 -14.76 8.28 41.84
C ALA A 125 -15.98 7.63 42.47
N PRO A 126 -16.98 7.17 41.69
CA PRO A 126 -18.08 6.40 42.25
C PRO A 126 -17.45 5.17 42.93
N GLU A 127 -17.62 5.08 44.26
CA GLU A 127 -17.20 3.93 45.04
C GLU A 127 -17.81 2.68 44.41
N ALA A 128 -16.96 1.75 43.98
CA ALA A 128 -17.42 0.47 43.48
C ALA A 128 -18.23 -0.22 44.58
N PRO A 129 -19.48 -0.62 44.33
CA PRO A 129 -20.27 -1.26 45.34
C PRO A 129 -19.63 -2.61 45.70
N GLY A 130 -19.13 -2.72 46.92
CA GLY A 130 -19.05 -4.00 47.62
C GLY A 130 -17.74 -4.80 47.53
N PHE A 131 -16.56 -4.19 47.43
CA PHE A 131 -15.34 -4.92 47.74
C PHE A 131 -14.95 -4.64 49.22
N THR A 132 -15.46 -5.45 50.15
CA THR A 132 -14.91 -5.55 51.49
C THR A 132 -13.71 -6.51 51.43
N PRO A 133 -12.48 -6.10 51.79
CA PRO A 133 -11.39 -7.04 51.93
C PRO A 133 -11.73 -8.00 53.11
N SER A 134 -11.93 -9.28 52.76
CA SER A 134 -12.12 -10.34 53.75
C SER A 134 -10.92 -10.40 54.68
N ASP A 135 -11.20 -10.19 55.93
CA ASP A 135 -10.31 -10.22 57.06
C ASP A 135 -9.44 -11.50 57.06
N LYS A 136 -8.14 -11.31 57.19
CA LYS A 136 -7.19 -12.40 57.41
C LYS A 136 -7.33 -12.91 58.85
N ARG A 137 -7.71 -14.15 59.00
CA ARG A 137 -7.35 -15.01 60.16
C ARG A 137 -6.42 -16.10 59.69
#